data_08bc16526d3aab697fccdc50040464a7
#
_entry.id   08bc16526d3aab697fccdc50040464a7
#
_cell.length_a   1.000
_cell.length_b   1.000
_cell.length_c   1.000
_cell.angle_alpha   90.00
_cell.angle_beta   90.00
_cell.angle_gamma   90.00
#
_symmetry.space_group_name_H-M   'P 1'
#
loop_
_entity.id
_entity.type
_entity.pdbx_description
1 polymer ?
#
loop_
_entity_poly.entity_id
_entity_poly.type
_entity_poly.pdbx_seq_one_letter_code
_entity_poly.pdbx_strand_id
1 'polypeptide(L)'
;MMSEKKVQLLVATMNRMDSLWLEKLNIASDAVIINQCGRKNKKIIHQENAELLWVDSNEIGLSKSRNMALDNARGDYLVIADDDLEYVDGYNITICNAFKKNPKADVIVFQVEGIEHEFKKYGRKAKKLSYLGSLHVSSVEIAIRRDSIKKYNIRFAEEFGSGAKYRMGEENIFLFECLKAGMKIYYEPKVIAKLHMNESTWFRGFSKKYFFDRGAVSRKLYGNILGLFMIIAFSVKNYSKYKGDMSILNGLRYMFIGYRELGNK
;
A
#
# COMPACT_ATOMS: atom_id res chain seq x y z
N MET A 1 -2.05 23.28 26.00
CA MET A 1 -2.64 23.13 24.66
C MET A 1 -2.11 21.83 24.07
N MET A 2 -2.96 20.86 23.70
CA MET A 2 -2.51 19.68 22.95
C MET A 2 -2.10 20.18 21.55
N SER A 3 -0.87 19.91 21.12
CA SER A 3 -0.44 20.25 19.77
C SER A 3 -1.37 19.59 18.75
N GLU A 4 -1.72 20.33 17.70
CA GLU A 4 -2.55 19.81 16.62
C GLU A 4 -1.82 18.63 15.94
N LYS A 5 -2.54 17.51 15.79
CA LYS A 5 -2.00 16.30 15.19
C LYS A 5 -1.76 16.52 13.70
N LYS A 6 -0.57 16.14 13.21
CA LYS A 6 -0.12 16.38 11.83
C LYS A 6 -0.22 15.12 10.97
N VAL A 7 -0.78 15.30 9.78
CA VAL A 7 -0.73 14.30 8.70
C VAL A 7 0.58 14.45 7.95
N GLN A 8 1.16 13.34 7.48
CA GLN A 8 2.33 13.32 6.61
C GLN A 8 2.17 12.26 5.54
N LEU A 9 2.35 12.64 4.27
CA LEU A 9 2.33 11.71 3.15
C LEU A 9 3.66 10.96 3.07
N LEU A 10 3.61 9.68 2.72
CA LEU A 10 4.75 8.82 2.45
C LEU A 10 4.73 8.43 0.98
N VAL A 11 5.36 9.23 0.13
CA VAL A 11 5.28 9.14 -1.33
C VAL A 11 6.42 8.27 -1.85
N ALA A 12 6.07 7.19 -2.56
CA ALA A 12 7.02 6.40 -3.32
C ALA A 12 6.99 6.81 -4.79
N THR A 13 8.15 7.11 -5.37
CA THR A 13 8.29 7.44 -6.79
C THR A 13 9.59 6.89 -7.37
N MET A 14 9.75 6.98 -8.68
CA MET A 14 10.92 6.46 -9.39
C MET A 14 11.38 7.42 -10.50
N ASN A 15 12.71 7.61 -10.59
CA ASN A 15 13.38 8.34 -11.69
C ASN A 15 12.87 9.76 -11.92
N ARG A 16 12.38 10.44 -10.89
CA ARG A 16 12.00 11.85 -11.00
C ARG A 16 13.26 12.72 -10.98
N MET A 17 13.34 13.65 -11.92
CA MET A 17 14.49 14.55 -12.08
C MET A 17 14.29 15.88 -11.34
N ASP A 18 13.04 16.29 -11.17
CA ASP A 18 12.63 17.54 -10.55
C ASP A 18 11.41 17.35 -9.63
N SER A 19 10.89 18.42 -9.09
CA SER A 19 9.74 18.42 -8.17
C SER A 19 8.45 18.99 -8.80
N LEU A 20 8.42 19.31 -10.08
CA LEU A 20 7.27 19.95 -10.73
C LEU A 20 6.01 19.05 -10.71
N TRP A 21 6.19 17.74 -10.80
CA TRP A 21 5.09 16.79 -10.73
C TRP A 21 4.36 16.78 -9.37
N LEU A 22 4.99 17.29 -8.29
CA LEU A 22 4.37 17.40 -6.98
C LEU A 22 3.15 18.32 -6.94
N GLU A 23 3.07 19.30 -7.86
CA GLU A 23 1.91 20.18 -7.98
C GLU A 23 0.64 19.39 -8.31
N LYS A 24 0.76 18.31 -9.09
CA LYS A 24 -0.36 17.43 -9.45
C LYS A 24 -0.91 16.65 -8.26
N LEU A 25 -0.08 16.39 -7.25
CA LEU A 25 -0.51 15.64 -6.06
C LEU A 25 -1.42 16.45 -5.13
N ASN A 26 -1.51 17.77 -5.28
CA ASN A 26 -2.28 18.68 -4.41
C ASN A 26 -1.93 18.47 -2.91
N ILE A 27 -0.64 18.55 -2.59
CA ILE A 27 -0.13 18.29 -1.23
C ILE A 27 -0.43 19.48 -0.31
N ALA A 28 -1.23 19.26 0.75
CA ALA A 28 -1.57 20.24 1.79
C ALA A 28 -1.08 19.81 3.19
N SER A 29 -0.08 18.94 3.28
CA SER A 29 0.55 18.47 4.53
C SER A 29 2.02 18.16 4.29
N ASP A 30 2.80 17.99 5.35
CA ASP A 30 4.18 17.50 5.23
C ASP A 30 4.23 16.20 4.43
N ALA A 31 5.36 15.93 3.77
CA ALA A 31 5.58 14.66 3.07
C ALA A 31 7.02 14.16 3.17
N VAL A 32 7.18 12.84 3.09
CA VAL A 32 8.47 12.18 2.82
C VAL A 32 8.36 11.54 1.45
N ILE A 33 9.23 11.95 0.54
CA ILE A 33 9.25 11.51 -0.85
C ILE A 33 10.50 10.68 -1.06
N ILE A 34 10.34 9.40 -1.42
CA ILE A 34 11.43 8.50 -1.74
C ILE A 34 11.47 8.30 -3.24
N ASN A 35 12.50 8.85 -3.87
CA ASN A 35 12.74 8.76 -5.31
C ASN A 35 13.80 7.69 -5.60
N GLN A 36 13.38 6.56 -6.14
CA GLN A 36 14.25 5.45 -6.53
C GLN A 36 14.95 5.78 -7.86
N CYS A 37 16.17 6.32 -7.84
CA CYS A 37 16.84 6.86 -9.04
C CYS A 37 18.34 6.51 -9.15
N GLY A 38 18.81 5.51 -8.41
CA GLY A 38 20.21 5.07 -8.47
C GLY A 38 21.23 6.04 -7.83
N ARG A 39 20.76 7.11 -7.20
CA ARG A 39 21.60 8.11 -6.51
C ARG A 39 21.27 8.14 -5.02
N LYS A 40 22.13 8.78 -4.23
CA LYS A 40 21.87 9.11 -2.82
C LYS A 40 21.94 10.62 -2.65
N ASN A 41 20.82 11.22 -2.30
CA ASN A 41 20.74 12.63 -1.95
C ASN A 41 19.58 12.86 -0.99
N LYS A 42 19.63 13.97 -0.24
CA LYS A 42 18.57 14.34 0.68
C LYS A 42 18.45 15.86 0.70
N LYS A 43 17.25 16.37 0.44
CA LYS A 43 16.96 17.81 0.46
C LYS A 43 15.58 18.06 1.05
N ILE A 44 15.37 19.25 1.57
CA ILE A 44 14.07 19.75 2.01
C ILE A 44 13.56 20.70 0.95
N ILE A 45 12.28 20.55 0.59
CA ILE A 45 11.55 21.45 -0.30
C ILE A 45 10.48 22.12 0.55
N HIS A 46 10.50 23.45 0.63
CA HIS A 46 9.48 24.21 1.34
C HIS A 46 8.38 24.61 0.38
N GLN A 47 7.14 24.29 0.72
CA GLN A 47 5.92 24.80 0.14
C GLN A 47 5.22 25.70 1.15
N GLU A 48 4.22 26.48 0.73
CA GLU A 48 3.57 27.52 1.54
C GLU A 48 3.15 27.04 2.95
N ASN A 49 2.63 25.81 3.07
CA ASN A 49 2.14 25.24 4.33
C ASN A 49 2.67 23.83 4.61
N ALA A 50 3.74 23.39 3.94
CA ALA A 50 4.25 22.03 4.05
C ALA A 50 5.77 21.97 3.89
N GLU A 51 6.39 21.06 4.65
CA GLU A 51 7.79 20.68 4.48
C GLU A 51 7.87 19.30 3.83
N LEU A 52 8.51 19.23 2.67
CA LEU A 52 8.66 18.00 1.90
C LEU A 52 10.11 17.53 2.00
N LEU A 53 10.32 16.40 2.67
CA LEU A 53 11.61 15.74 2.73
C LEU A 53 11.77 14.86 1.48
N TRP A 54 12.63 15.29 0.56
CA TRP A 54 12.99 14.53 -0.65
C TRP A 54 14.25 13.71 -0.39
N VAL A 55 14.16 12.40 -0.65
CA VAL A 55 15.26 11.45 -0.51
C VAL A 55 15.44 10.70 -1.82
N ASP A 56 16.55 10.93 -2.52
CA ASP A 56 16.98 10.08 -3.62
C ASP A 56 17.61 8.81 -3.06
N SER A 57 17.21 7.65 -3.58
CA SER A 57 17.68 6.34 -3.14
C SER A 57 18.27 5.54 -4.30
N ASN A 58 19.35 4.83 -4.03
CA ASN A 58 19.93 3.84 -4.95
C ASN A 58 19.30 2.45 -4.78
N GLU A 59 18.42 2.25 -3.81
CA GLU A 59 17.70 1.01 -3.62
C GLU A 59 16.45 0.96 -4.50
N ILE A 60 16.18 -0.23 -5.05
CA ILE A 60 15.00 -0.50 -5.86
C ILE A 60 14.05 -1.43 -5.08
N GLY A 61 12.77 -1.14 -5.11
CA GLY A 61 11.70 -1.92 -4.49
C GLY A 61 10.72 -1.06 -3.70
N LEU A 62 9.43 -1.19 -4.03
CA LEU A 62 8.36 -0.39 -3.43
C LEU A 62 8.28 -0.53 -1.91
N SER A 63 8.39 -1.76 -1.38
CA SER A 63 8.42 -2.02 0.07
C SER A 63 9.63 -1.39 0.76
N LYS A 64 10.81 -1.40 0.12
CA LYS A 64 12.01 -0.71 0.63
C LYS A 64 11.78 0.81 0.67
N SER A 65 11.25 1.37 -0.40
CA SER A 65 10.90 2.79 -0.49
C SER A 65 9.94 3.19 0.63
N ARG A 66 8.85 2.42 0.84
CA ARG A 66 7.89 2.66 1.93
C ARG A 66 8.51 2.52 3.31
N ASN A 67 9.38 1.54 3.53
CA ASN A 67 10.13 1.41 4.79
C ASN A 67 11.04 2.60 5.03
N MET A 68 11.77 3.06 4.01
CA MET A 68 12.62 4.25 4.10
C MET A 68 11.79 5.51 4.41
N ALA A 69 10.58 5.63 3.83
CA ALA A 69 9.66 6.72 4.16
C ALA A 69 9.18 6.64 5.62
N LEU A 70 8.83 5.45 6.13
CA LEU A 70 8.47 5.23 7.54
C LEU A 70 9.61 5.63 8.50
N ASP A 71 10.87 5.34 8.15
CA ASP A 71 12.04 5.68 8.97
C ASP A 71 12.28 7.19 9.06
N ASN A 72 11.95 7.93 8.02
CA ASN A 72 12.09 9.38 7.96
C ASN A 72 10.84 10.14 8.43
N ALA A 73 9.74 9.44 8.73
CA ALA A 73 8.46 10.05 9.07
C ALA A 73 8.46 10.70 10.46
N ARG A 74 7.87 11.91 10.54
CA ARG A 74 7.71 12.71 11.76
C ARG A 74 6.26 13.02 12.10
N GLY A 75 5.35 12.98 11.13
CA GLY A 75 3.91 13.22 11.31
C GLY A 75 3.25 12.25 12.28
N ASP A 76 2.10 12.59 12.84
CA ASP A 76 1.34 11.72 13.75
C ASP A 76 0.54 10.66 13.00
N TYR A 77 0.01 11.03 11.83
CA TYR A 77 -0.74 10.16 10.92
C TYR A 77 -0.02 10.11 9.58
N LEU A 78 0.37 8.92 9.18
CA LEU A 78 1.17 8.64 8.00
C LEU A 78 0.26 8.06 6.91
N VAL A 79 0.29 8.61 5.71
CA VAL A 79 -0.54 8.16 4.58
C VAL A 79 0.37 7.58 3.51
N ILE A 80 0.11 6.34 3.11
CA ILE A 80 0.84 5.72 2.01
C ILE A 80 0.38 6.35 0.69
N ALA A 81 1.32 6.79 -0.12
CA ALA A 81 1.08 7.50 -1.36
C ALA A 81 1.98 6.97 -2.49
N ASP A 82 1.42 6.95 -3.69
CA ASP A 82 2.14 6.72 -4.94
C ASP A 82 2.11 8.04 -5.75
N ASP A 83 2.89 8.15 -6.82
CA ASP A 83 3.06 9.40 -7.58
C ASP A 83 2.01 9.62 -8.68
N ASP A 84 0.99 8.78 -8.74
CA ASP A 84 -0.17 8.85 -9.64
C ASP A 84 -1.47 9.30 -8.94
N LEU A 85 -1.35 9.88 -7.73
CA LEU A 85 -2.47 10.39 -6.94
C LEU A 85 -2.67 11.90 -7.10
N GLU A 86 -3.92 12.35 -6.88
CA GLU A 86 -4.33 13.74 -6.66
C GLU A 86 -5.15 13.81 -5.38
N TYR A 87 -4.62 14.43 -4.32
CA TYR A 87 -5.34 14.54 -3.05
C TYR A 87 -6.48 15.56 -3.16
N VAL A 88 -7.63 15.26 -2.51
CA VAL A 88 -8.76 16.20 -2.47
C VAL A 88 -8.50 17.28 -1.42
N ASP A 89 -9.09 18.46 -1.60
CA ASP A 89 -8.96 19.56 -0.64
C ASP A 89 -9.45 19.13 0.76
N GLY A 90 -8.67 19.49 1.78
CA GLY A 90 -8.98 19.15 3.16
C GLY A 90 -8.82 17.66 3.53
N TYR A 91 -8.12 16.86 2.71
CA TYR A 91 -7.86 15.45 3.04
C TYR A 91 -7.17 15.28 4.40
N ASN A 92 -6.24 16.16 4.75
CA ASN A 92 -5.53 16.15 6.02
C ASN A 92 -6.48 16.35 7.22
N ILE A 93 -7.44 17.27 7.10
CA ILE A 93 -8.49 17.50 8.10
C ILE A 93 -9.40 16.26 8.21
N THR A 94 -9.77 15.68 7.08
CA THR A 94 -10.59 14.46 7.00
C THR A 94 -9.92 13.31 7.75
N ILE A 95 -8.62 13.10 7.54
CA ILE A 95 -7.82 12.06 8.20
C ILE A 95 -7.73 12.32 9.70
N CYS A 96 -7.39 13.54 10.13
CA CYS A 96 -7.34 13.90 11.54
C CYS A 96 -8.68 13.64 12.25
N ASN A 97 -9.78 14.03 11.63
CA ASN A 97 -11.13 13.83 12.19
C ASN A 97 -11.50 12.35 12.28
N ALA A 98 -11.12 11.53 11.30
CA ALA A 98 -11.36 10.10 11.33
C ALA A 98 -10.62 9.43 12.50
N PHE A 99 -9.36 9.78 12.76
CA PHE A 99 -8.61 9.28 13.91
C PHE A 99 -9.13 9.84 15.26
N LYS A 100 -9.62 11.07 15.30
CA LYS A 100 -10.30 11.63 16.49
C LYS A 100 -11.59 10.86 16.80
N LYS A 101 -12.40 10.57 15.79
CA LYS A 101 -13.63 9.77 15.89
C LYS A 101 -13.36 8.32 16.32
N ASN A 102 -12.22 7.77 15.90
CA ASN A 102 -11.81 6.39 16.18
C ASN A 102 -10.48 6.38 16.97
N PRO A 103 -10.47 6.77 18.27
CA PRO A 103 -9.23 6.94 19.05
C PRO A 103 -8.46 5.63 19.24
N LYS A 104 -9.14 4.48 19.12
CA LYS A 104 -8.55 3.13 19.20
C LYS A 104 -8.04 2.61 17.85
N ALA A 105 -8.19 3.37 16.76
CA ALA A 105 -7.70 2.97 15.45
C ALA A 105 -6.17 3.15 15.36
N ASP A 106 -5.49 2.10 14.94
CA ASP A 106 -4.07 2.11 14.60
C ASP A 106 -3.88 2.39 13.11
N VAL A 107 -4.81 1.89 12.28
CA VAL A 107 -4.88 2.11 10.84
C VAL A 107 -6.31 2.48 10.46
N ILE A 108 -6.47 3.47 9.58
CA ILE A 108 -7.74 3.79 8.93
C ILE A 108 -7.56 3.67 7.41
N VAL A 109 -8.50 2.98 6.79
CA VAL A 109 -8.57 2.79 5.34
C VAL A 109 -9.65 3.74 4.80
N PHE A 110 -9.29 4.55 3.82
CA PHE A 110 -10.16 5.53 3.18
C PHE A 110 -10.57 5.10 1.77
N GLN A 111 -11.28 5.96 1.05
CA GLN A 111 -11.62 5.77 -0.36
C GLN A 111 -10.68 6.57 -1.24
N VAL A 112 -10.42 6.03 -2.43
CA VAL A 112 -9.75 6.69 -3.54
C VAL A 112 -10.62 6.54 -4.78
N GLU A 113 -10.92 7.63 -5.48
CA GLU A 113 -11.70 7.61 -6.72
C GLU A 113 -10.78 7.47 -7.93
N GLY A 114 -11.16 6.69 -8.92
CA GLY A 114 -10.46 6.67 -10.21
C GLY A 114 -10.88 7.85 -11.07
N ILE A 115 -9.94 8.50 -11.75
CA ILE A 115 -10.20 9.66 -12.60
C ILE A 115 -10.81 9.22 -13.95
N GLU A 116 -10.18 8.26 -14.63
CA GLU A 116 -10.60 7.87 -15.97
C GLU A 116 -11.75 6.83 -15.95
N HIS A 117 -11.80 6.01 -14.91
CA HIS A 117 -12.85 5.02 -14.69
C HIS A 117 -12.94 4.63 -13.23
N GLU A 118 -14.01 3.93 -12.83
CA GLU A 118 -14.21 3.51 -11.44
C GLU A 118 -13.05 2.61 -10.97
N PHE A 119 -12.37 3.02 -9.89
CA PHE A 119 -11.27 2.25 -9.32
C PHE A 119 -11.77 0.95 -8.68
N LYS A 120 -12.74 1.06 -7.77
CA LYS A 120 -13.45 -0.08 -7.17
C LYS A 120 -14.72 0.35 -6.46
N LYS A 121 -15.62 -0.60 -6.21
CA LYS A 121 -16.84 -0.35 -5.43
C LYS A 121 -16.54 -0.34 -3.95
N TYR A 122 -16.89 0.73 -3.28
CA TYR A 122 -16.71 0.92 -1.85
C TYR A 122 -17.99 0.72 -1.04
N GLY A 123 -17.83 0.25 0.19
CA GLY A 123 -18.93 0.21 1.15
C GLY A 123 -19.30 1.61 1.65
N ARG A 124 -20.58 1.84 1.94
CA ARG A 124 -21.09 3.15 2.40
C ARG A 124 -21.00 3.36 3.91
N LYS A 125 -20.69 2.32 4.71
CA LYS A 125 -20.71 2.38 6.17
C LYS A 125 -19.31 2.15 6.73
N ALA A 126 -18.93 2.99 7.70
CA ALA A 126 -17.73 2.78 8.49
C ALA A 126 -17.80 1.45 9.24
N LYS A 127 -16.68 0.73 9.32
CA LYS A 127 -16.60 -0.57 9.99
C LYS A 127 -15.18 -0.91 10.41
N LYS A 128 -15.03 -1.77 11.40
CA LYS A 128 -13.76 -2.41 11.70
C LYS A 128 -13.43 -3.44 10.61
N LEU A 129 -12.18 -3.49 10.16
CA LEU A 129 -11.72 -4.48 9.20
C LEU A 129 -11.08 -5.68 9.90
N SER A 130 -11.38 -6.86 9.38
CA SER A 130 -10.74 -8.13 9.70
C SER A 130 -9.76 -8.52 8.58
N TYR A 131 -9.13 -9.69 8.71
CA TYR A 131 -8.28 -10.27 7.66
C TYR A 131 -8.97 -10.30 6.29
N LEU A 132 -10.22 -10.76 6.22
CA LEU A 132 -10.97 -10.81 4.96
C LEU A 132 -11.25 -9.41 4.38
N GLY A 133 -11.58 -8.45 5.24
CA GLY A 133 -11.83 -7.07 4.82
C GLY A 133 -10.56 -6.39 4.29
N SER A 134 -9.41 -6.68 4.86
CA SER A 134 -8.12 -6.09 4.46
C SER A 134 -7.57 -6.63 3.14
N LEU A 135 -8.05 -7.77 2.64
CA LEU A 135 -7.67 -8.32 1.32
C LEU A 135 -8.09 -7.44 0.12
N HIS A 136 -9.05 -6.55 0.33
CA HIS A 136 -9.56 -5.65 -0.71
C HIS A 136 -8.99 -4.22 -0.62
N VAL A 137 -8.07 -3.99 0.32
CA VAL A 137 -7.44 -2.69 0.53
C VAL A 137 -6.27 -2.54 -0.42
N SER A 138 -6.17 -1.38 -1.05
CA SER A 138 -5.00 -0.95 -1.84
C SER A 138 -4.12 -0.04 -0.99
N SER A 139 -2.82 0.00 -1.27
CA SER A 139 -1.86 0.75 -0.47
C SER A 139 -2.21 2.22 -0.29
N VAL A 140 -2.66 2.87 -1.36
CA VAL A 140 -3.00 4.31 -1.41
C VAL A 140 -4.22 4.71 -0.57
N GLU A 141 -4.94 3.73 0.00
CA GLU A 141 -6.08 3.95 0.89
C GLU A 141 -5.69 4.01 2.37
N ILE A 142 -4.42 3.71 2.70
CA ILE A 142 -3.96 3.41 4.05
C ILE A 142 -3.43 4.66 4.74
N ALA A 143 -4.05 5.04 5.85
CA ALA A 143 -3.49 5.97 6.83
C ALA A 143 -3.19 5.27 8.17
N ILE A 144 -2.07 5.59 8.78
CA ILE A 144 -1.47 4.84 9.88
C ILE A 144 -1.14 5.80 11.04
N ARG A 145 -1.44 5.41 12.27
CA ARG A 145 -0.91 6.08 13.45
C ARG A 145 0.58 5.75 13.62
N ARG A 146 1.46 6.74 13.53
CA ARG A 146 2.92 6.52 13.61
C ARG A 146 3.35 5.81 14.88
N ASP A 147 2.80 6.19 16.04
CA ASP A 147 3.16 5.59 17.32
C ASP A 147 2.81 4.09 17.37
N SER A 148 1.73 3.68 16.69
CA SER A 148 1.37 2.26 16.59
C SER A 148 2.40 1.47 15.78
N ILE A 149 2.84 2.00 14.61
CA ILE A 149 3.90 1.36 13.80
C ILE A 149 5.19 1.20 14.61
N LYS A 150 5.60 2.24 15.33
CA LYS A 150 6.80 2.18 16.18
C LYS A 150 6.65 1.18 17.32
N LYS A 151 5.50 1.21 18.03
CA LYS A 151 5.20 0.32 19.15
C LYS A 151 5.24 -1.16 18.75
N TYR A 152 4.66 -1.50 17.62
CA TYR A 152 4.54 -2.88 17.15
C TYR A 152 5.66 -3.29 16.19
N ASN A 153 6.57 -2.37 15.84
CA ASN A 153 7.68 -2.55 14.90
C ASN A 153 7.25 -3.18 13.56
N ILE A 154 6.15 -2.67 12.99
CA ILE A 154 5.59 -3.18 11.72
C ILE A 154 6.33 -2.55 10.54
N ARG A 155 6.69 -3.38 9.55
CA ARG A 155 7.39 -3.00 8.32
C ARG A 155 6.75 -3.67 7.11
N PHE A 156 6.93 -3.06 5.96
CA PHE A 156 6.64 -3.74 4.69
C PHE A 156 7.64 -4.86 4.45
N ALA A 157 7.17 -6.01 3.98
CA ALA A 157 8.02 -7.15 3.64
C ALA A 157 8.75 -6.87 2.31
N GLU A 158 10.07 -6.65 2.35
CA GLU A 158 10.87 -6.14 1.22
C GLU A 158 10.99 -7.12 0.05
N GLU A 159 10.66 -8.38 0.26
CA GLU A 159 10.59 -9.39 -0.80
C GLU A 159 9.35 -9.27 -1.68
N PHE A 160 8.35 -8.44 -1.27
CA PHE A 160 7.06 -8.25 -1.91
C PHE A 160 6.88 -6.81 -2.42
N GLY A 161 6.07 -6.65 -3.48
CA GLY A 161 5.75 -5.37 -4.10
C GLY A 161 6.52 -5.10 -5.39
N SER A 162 6.17 -4.03 -6.08
CA SER A 162 6.82 -3.65 -7.35
C SER A 162 8.33 -3.49 -7.17
N GLY A 163 9.11 -4.01 -8.13
CA GLY A 163 10.57 -4.01 -8.07
C GLY A 163 11.20 -5.07 -7.15
N ALA A 164 10.40 -5.83 -6.39
CA ALA A 164 10.87 -6.91 -5.53
C ALA A 164 10.80 -8.29 -6.21
N LYS A 165 11.24 -9.33 -5.50
CA LYS A 165 11.20 -10.72 -5.99
C LYS A 165 9.77 -11.18 -6.30
N TYR A 166 8.82 -10.90 -5.41
CA TYR A 166 7.38 -11.16 -5.55
C TYR A 166 6.66 -9.83 -5.78
N ARG A 167 6.17 -9.58 -6.99
CA ARG A 167 5.75 -8.27 -7.47
C ARG A 167 4.35 -7.84 -7.05
N MET A 168 3.82 -8.34 -5.93
CA MET A 168 2.47 -8.04 -5.45
C MET A 168 2.29 -8.35 -3.96
N GLY A 169 1.21 -7.83 -3.38
CA GLY A 169 0.65 -8.23 -2.08
C GLY A 169 1.32 -7.62 -0.86
N GLU A 170 2.21 -6.66 -1.04
CA GLU A 170 2.92 -5.99 0.05
C GLU A 170 1.97 -5.30 1.03
N GLU A 171 0.92 -4.66 0.53
CA GLU A 171 -0.08 -3.98 1.34
C GLU A 171 -0.95 -4.96 2.14
N ASN A 172 -1.35 -6.08 1.51
CA ASN A 172 -2.12 -7.10 2.21
C ASN A 172 -1.29 -7.79 3.29
N ILE A 173 -0.01 -8.08 3.00
CA ILE A 173 0.93 -8.63 3.98
C ILE A 173 1.12 -7.65 5.14
N PHE A 174 1.34 -6.36 4.86
CA PHE A 174 1.48 -5.32 5.86
C PHE A 174 0.25 -5.25 6.78
N LEU A 175 -0.96 -5.23 6.22
CA LEU A 175 -2.20 -5.18 7.00
C LEU A 175 -2.42 -6.46 7.82
N PHE A 176 -2.04 -7.63 7.30
CA PHE A 176 -2.10 -8.90 8.04
C PHE A 176 -1.13 -8.88 9.23
N GLU A 177 0.09 -8.38 9.07
CA GLU A 177 1.05 -8.24 10.17
C GLU A 177 0.53 -7.25 11.23
N CYS A 178 -0.09 -6.13 10.81
CA CYS A 178 -0.80 -5.23 11.73
C CYS A 178 -1.86 -5.98 12.56
N LEU A 179 -2.72 -6.75 11.90
CA LEU A 179 -3.79 -7.50 12.59
C LEU A 179 -3.23 -8.59 13.51
N LYS A 180 -2.19 -9.32 13.10
CA LYS A 180 -1.49 -10.32 13.93
C LYS A 180 -0.88 -9.69 15.18
N ALA A 181 -0.34 -8.49 15.08
CA ALA A 181 0.18 -7.73 16.22
C ALA A 181 -0.92 -7.16 17.14
N GLY A 182 -2.21 -7.36 16.82
CA GLY A 182 -3.34 -6.87 17.60
C GLY A 182 -3.76 -5.44 17.28
N MET A 183 -3.20 -4.82 16.25
CA MET A 183 -3.59 -3.49 15.79
C MET A 183 -5.04 -3.49 15.27
N LYS A 184 -5.71 -2.35 15.41
CA LYS A 184 -7.11 -2.18 15.01
C LYS A 184 -7.18 -1.38 13.71
N ILE A 185 -7.73 -2.01 12.69
CA ILE A 185 -7.94 -1.41 11.37
C ILE A 185 -9.42 -1.04 11.22
N TYR A 186 -9.69 0.20 10.81
CA TYR A 186 -11.03 0.70 10.53
C TYR A 186 -11.11 1.18 9.08
N TYR A 187 -12.28 1.08 8.52
CA TYR A 187 -12.64 1.69 7.25
C TYR A 187 -13.53 2.90 7.50
N GLU A 188 -13.17 4.03 6.94
CA GLU A 188 -13.97 5.28 6.95
C GLU A 188 -14.37 5.60 5.50
N PRO A 189 -15.69 5.70 5.18
CA PRO A 189 -16.18 5.94 3.82
C PRO A 189 -16.05 7.41 3.42
N LYS A 190 -14.82 7.90 3.35
CA LYS A 190 -14.45 9.24 2.92
C LYS A 190 -13.37 9.15 1.85
N VAL A 191 -13.55 9.92 0.78
CA VAL A 191 -12.57 10.08 -0.28
C VAL A 191 -11.45 11.00 0.21
N ILE A 192 -10.19 10.60 0.02
CA ILE A 192 -9.02 11.40 0.36
C ILE A 192 -8.17 11.75 -0.86
N ALA A 193 -8.27 10.98 -1.93
CA ALA A 193 -7.52 11.21 -3.16
C ALA A 193 -8.26 10.66 -4.37
N LYS A 194 -7.81 11.10 -5.55
CA LYS A 194 -8.13 10.52 -6.85
C LYS A 194 -6.90 9.84 -7.43
N LEU A 195 -7.08 8.83 -8.27
CA LEU A 195 -6.03 8.00 -8.85
C LEU A 195 -6.08 8.07 -10.38
N HIS A 196 -4.95 8.38 -11.00
CA HIS A 196 -4.76 8.31 -12.45
C HIS A 196 -4.58 6.85 -12.88
N MET A 197 -5.66 6.21 -13.36
CA MET A 197 -5.68 4.78 -13.67
C MET A 197 -4.85 4.42 -14.91
N ASN A 198 -4.70 5.34 -15.87
CA ASN A 198 -3.96 5.09 -17.11
C ASN A 198 -2.43 5.01 -16.90
N GLU A 199 -1.90 5.59 -15.83
CA GLU A 199 -0.48 5.55 -15.46
C GLU A 199 -0.15 4.31 -14.61
N SER A 200 -1.17 3.58 -14.14
CA SER A 200 -1.01 2.45 -13.22
C SER A 200 -0.46 1.19 -13.91
N THR A 201 0.57 0.61 -13.30
CA THR A 201 1.20 -0.65 -13.76
C THR A 201 0.84 -1.85 -12.89
N TRP A 202 -0.20 -1.78 -12.06
CA TRP A 202 -0.50 -2.75 -11.01
C TRP A 202 -0.86 -4.14 -11.51
N PHE A 203 -1.51 -4.24 -12.69
CA PHE A 203 -1.88 -5.54 -13.24
C PHE A 203 -1.49 -5.65 -14.72
N ARG A 204 -0.62 -6.62 -15.05
CA ARG A 204 -0.12 -6.87 -16.41
C ARG A 204 -0.62 -8.20 -16.99
N GLY A 205 -1.80 -8.66 -16.57
CA GLY A 205 -2.39 -9.91 -17.04
C GLY A 205 -1.96 -11.16 -16.25
N PHE A 206 -2.58 -12.28 -16.59
CA PHE A 206 -2.41 -13.57 -15.89
C PHE A 206 -1.20 -14.36 -16.44
N SER A 207 0.01 -13.85 -16.23
CA SER A 207 1.25 -14.47 -16.65
C SER A 207 1.72 -15.58 -15.68
N LYS A 208 2.71 -16.40 -16.11
CA LYS A 208 3.40 -17.37 -15.25
C LYS A 208 3.92 -16.72 -13.96
N LYS A 209 4.50 -15.51 -14.09
CA LYS A 209 5.03 -14.74 -12.96
C LYS A 209 3.92 -14.31 -12.00
N TYR A 210 2.75 -13.89 -12.50
CA TYR A 210 1.60 -13.57 -11.68
C TYR A 210 1.19 -14.74 -10.77
N PHE A 211 1.05 -15.96 -11.34
CA PHE A 211 0.69 -17.13 -10.55
C PHE A 211 1.78 -17.53 -9.56
N PHE A 212 3.03 -17.47 -9.96
CA PHE A 212 4.16 -17.71 -9.07
C PHE A 212 4.13 -16.76 -7.86
N ASP A 213 4.02 -15.44 -8.09
CA ASP A 213 3.96 -14.44 -7.03
C ASP A 213 2.73 -14.64 -6.14
N ARG A 214 1.59 -14.96 -6.72
CA ARG A 214 0.35 -15.26 -5.99
C ARG A 214 0.51 -16.44 -5.04
N GLY A 215 1.27 -17.46 -5.44
CA GLY A 215 1.61 -18.60 -4.59
C GLY A 215 2.43 -18.20 -3.37
N ALA A 216 3.46 -17.39 -3.56
CA ALA A 216 4.27 -16.86 -2.47
C ALA A 216 3.44 -15.97 -1.51
N VAL A 217 2.59 -15.09 -2.05
CA VAL A 217 1.66 -14.27 -1.24
C VAL A 217 0.72 -15.16 -0.42
N SER A 218 0.16 -16.23 -1.00
CA SER A 218 -0.69 -17.17 -0.27
C SER A 218 0.05 -17.82 0.91
N ARG A 219 1.30 -18.21 0.71
CA ARG A 219 2.15 -18.75 1.77
C ARG A 219 2.37 -17.75 2.90
N LYS A 220 2.70 -16.50 2.54
CA LYS A 220 3.00 -15.42 3.50
C LYS A 220 1.78 -15.03 4.33
N LEU A 221 0.63 -14.89 3.69
CA LEU A 221 -0.61 -14.47 4.35
C LEU A 221 -1.20 -15.58 5.25
N TYR A 222 -1.28 -16.81 4.73
CA TYR A 222 -2.10 -17.87 5.32
C TYR A 222 -1.29 -19.03 5.93
N GLY A 223 0.03 -19.01 5.77
CA GLY A 223 0.91 -20.07 6.29
C GLY A 223 0.80 -21.39 5.51
N ASN A 224 1.15 -22.50 6.19
CA ASN A 224 1.39 -23.78 5.52
C ASN A 224 0.10 -24.43 4.97
N ILE A 225 -0.86 -24.72 5.83
CA ILE A 225 -2.03 -25.53 5.46
C ILE A 225 -3.06 -24.65 4.73
N LEU A 226 -3.46 -23.53 5.35
CA LEU A 226 -4.48 -22.67 4.79
C LEU A 226 -4.02 -22.02 3.46
N GLY A 227 -2.72 -21.71 3.31
CA GLY A 227 -2.17 -21.19 2.07
C GLY A 227 -2.35 -22.12 0.88
N LEU A 228 -2.24 -23.44 1.07
CA LEU A 228 -2.53 -24.43 0.03
C LEU A 228 -4.00 -24.44 -0.38
N PHE A 229 -4.90 -24.42 0.59
CA PHE A 229 -6.34 -24.31 0.30
C PHE A 229 -6.67 -23.02 -0.46
N MET A 230 -6.05 -21.89 -0.10
CA MET A 230 -6.27 -20.61 -0.77
C MET A 230 -5.76 -20.59 -2.20
N ILE A 231 -4.69 -21.31 -2.54
CA ILE A 231 -4.21 -21.50 -3.91
C ILE A 231 -5.29 -22.22 -4.75
N ILE A 232 -5.83 -23.31 -4.24
CA ILE A 232 -6.86 -24.09 -4.94
C ILE A 232 -8.15 -23.26 -5.09
N ALA A 233 -8.59 -22.63 -4.00
CA ALA A 233 -9.79 -21.79 -4.01
C ALA A 233 -9.67 -20.61 -4.99
N PHE A 234 -8.50 -19.94 -5.02
CA PHE A 234 -8.22 -18.87 -5.98
C PHE A 234 -8.30 -19.37 -7.42
N SER A 235 -7.69 -20.52 -7.70
CA SER A 235 -7.66 -21.09 -9.07
C SER A 235 -9.05 -21.39 -9.57
N VAL A 236 -9.89 -22.04 -8.77
CA VAL A 236 -11.27 -22.40 -9.14
C VAL A 236 -12.13 -21.14 -9.28
N LYS A 237 -12.15 -20.28 -8.26
CA LYS A 237 -12.99 -19.06 -8.21
C LYS A 237 -12.71 -18.09 -9.36
N ASN A 238 -11.44 -17.96 -9.78
CA ASN A 238 -11.04 -16.96 -10.77
C ASN A 238 -10.79 -17.56 -12.17
N TYR A 239 -11.04 -18.85 -12.39
CA TYR A 239 -10.74 -19.51 -13.67
C TYR A 239 -11.36 -18.81 -14.86
N SER A 240 -12.61 -18.36 -14.76
CA SER A 240 -13.30 -17.62 -15.81
C SER A 240 -12.57 -16.37 -16.28
N LYS A 241 -11.79 -15.72 -15.37
CA LYS A 241 -11.04 -14.49 -15.67
C LYS A 241 -9.73 -14.74 -16.41
N TYR A 242 -9.13 -15.94 -16.24
CA TYR A 242 -7.80 -16.22 -16.79
C TYR A 242 -7.73 -17.42 -17.72
N LYS A 243 -8.86 -18.09 -18.02
CA LYS A 243 -8.90 -19.28 -18.89
C LYS A 243 -8.35 -19.05 -20.30
N GLY A 244 -8.36 -17.79 -20.78
CA GLY A 244 -7.78 -17.40 -22.07
C GLY A 244 -6.24 -17.31 -22.03
N ASP A 245 -5.66 -17.06 -20.86
CA ASP A 245 -4.22 -16.83 -20.69
C ASP A 245 -3.48 -18.07 -20.14
N MET A 246 -4.18 -18.86 -19.28
CA MET A 246 -3.55 -19.94 -18.52
C MET A 246 -4.55 -21.07 -18.21
N SER A 247 -4.14 -22.32 -18.42
CA SER A 247 -4.93 -23.47 -17.94
C SER A 247 -4.90 -23.56 -16.42
N ILE A 248 -5.97 -24.12 -15.82
CA ILE A 248 -6.08 -24.24 -14.35
C ILE A 248 -4.90 -25.05 -13.76
N LEU A 249 -4.48 -26.14 -14.43
CA LEU A 249 -3.36 -26.98 -13.99
C LEU A 249 -2.03 -26.22 -14.00
N ASN A 250 -1.78 -25.44 -15.05
CA ASN A 250 -0.58 -24.61 -15.13
C ASN A 250 -0.60 -23.49 -14.09
N GLY A 251 -1.75 -22.81 -13.89
CA GLY A 251 -1.92 -21.80 -12.85
C GLY A 251 -1.61 -22.37 -11.46
N LEU A 252 -2.20 -23.53 -11.13
CA LEU A 252 -1.90 -24.25 -9.88
C LEU A 252 -0.41 -24.58 -9.76
N ARG A 253 0.19 -25.16 -10.81
CA ARG A 253 1.62 -25.52 -10.83
C ARG A 253 2.52 -24.32 -10.50
N TYR A 254 2.31 -23.17 -11.16
CA TYR A 254 3.13 -21.98 -10.89
C TYR A 254 2.90 -21.42 -9.49
N MET A 255 1.67 -21.42 -8.98
CA MET A 255 1.41 -21.02 -7.59
C MET A 255 2.07 -21.96 -6.59
N PHE A 256 2.04 -23.27 -6.80
CA PHE A 256 2.75 -24.24 -5.94
C PHE A 256 4.27 -24.01 -5.95
N ILE A 257 4.87 -23.67 -7.10
CA ILE A 257 6.32 -23.38 -7.18
C ILE A 257 6.62 -22.15 -6.31
N GLY A 258 5.91 -21.04 -6.49
CA GLY A 258 6.12 -19.81 -5.68
C GLY A 258 5.85 -20.02 -4.19
N TYR A 259 4.81 -20.79 -3.85
CA TYR A 259 4.49 -21.16 -2.50
C TYR A 259 5.63 -21.95 -1.80
N ARG A 260 6.20 -22.96 -2.50
CA ARG A 260 7.30 -23.78 -1.96
C ARG A 260 8.58 -22.97 -1.83
N GLU A 261 8.88 -22.12 -2.80
CA GLU A 261 10.09 -21.31 -2.79
C GLU A 261 10.16 -20.38 -1.57
N LEU A 262 9.03 -19.77 -1.18
CA LEU A 262 8.97 -18.96 0.03
C LEU A 262 9.06 -19.83 1.31
N GLY A 263 8.57 -21.06 1.28
CA GLY A 263 8.60 -21.98 2.42
C GLY A 263 9.96 -22.61 2.70
N ASN A 264 10.88 -22.59 1.74
CA ASN A 264 12.23 -23.17 1.86
C ASN A 264 13.28 -22.17 2.36
N LYS A 265 12.86 -20.97 2.77
CA LYS A 265 13.65 -19.95 3.43
C LYS A 265 13.39 -19.95 4.93
#